data_da6a48d5f9e1efbf02d6d9e3b2e22669
#
_entry.id   da6a48d5f9e1efbf02d6d9e3b2e22669
#
_cell.length_a   1.000
_cell.length_b   1.000
_cell.length_c   1.000
_cell.angle_alpha   90.00
_cell.angle_beta   90.00
_cell.angle_gamma   90.00
#
_symmetry.space_group_name_H-M   'P 1'
#
loop_
_entity.id
_entity.type
_entity.pdbx_description
1 polymer ?
#
loop_
_entity_poly.entity_id
_entity_poly.type
_entity_poly.pdbx_seq_one_letter_code
_entity_poly.pdbx_strand_id
1 'polypeptide(L)'
;MQRRKFLKNAAAASAAFSIVPSHVLGKMHVPPSDTLYVAAFGVGGRGNGVIQGLNATGRVKFVSFCDVDDRRAKPTYDLFPNVKRYKDFRKVYDEQLKDIDAVMVATPDHTHATIALPFMREKKHAYVEKPLTHNIHEARLMTQVAKEKGIVTQMGNQGASSDDSRIAREWVESGVIGKIHTIDCWTNRPVWPQGVPTPTQKDRIPKELDWDLWLGPAAMRDYNDAYLPFKWRGFWDFGTGALGDMGCHIMETPFSVLDLGYPTEAEASCTTVWVDDFVEADYSHSCPPSSKIHLKFEHEEHGDIALNWYDGGLKPDLPDELKDGETIGDTGGGTIMYGDKGTLICDTYSRNARLLPSNMMDLYKSPAPKYPRIPGGMDGHIANFVDGCLNGAATSSNFDKAGRLTETVLMGNLAVQAYQYKELKPGKTARDWDPYDSPGRRKLLWDGENMKITNYDKANEWVTRDYREGWELK
;
A
#
# COMPACT_ATOMS: atom_id res chain seq x y z
N MET A 1 -11.12 -21.43 65.61
CA MET A 1 -11.14 -19.92 65.52
C MET A 1 -10.23 -19.31 64.44
N GLN A 2 -9.64 -20.08 63.52
CA GLN A 2 -8.69 -19.55 62.55
C GLN A 2 -9.28 -19.28 61.14
N ARG A 3 -10.36 -19.94 60.70
CA ARG A 3 -10.96 -19.74 59.37
C ARG A 3 -11.65 -18.37 59.19
N ARG A 4 -12.25 -17.81 60.22
CA ARG A 4 -12.92 -16.50 60.14
C ARG A 4 -11.94 -15.31 60.06
N LYS A 5 -10.72 -15.44 60.61
CA LYS A 5 -9.67 -14.41 60.48
C LYS A 5 -9.04 -14.40 59.10
N PHE A 6 -8.88 -15.58 58.47
CA PHE A 6 -8.34 -15.69 57.13
C PHE A 6 -9.29 -15.08 56.05
N LEU A 7 -10.59 -15.33 56.17
CA LEU A 7 -11.61 -14.76 55.25
C LEU A 7 -11.76 -13.24 55.41
N LYS A 8 -11.58 -12.68 56.63
CA LYS A 8 -11.58 -11.22 56.82
C LYS A 8 -10.34 -10.55 56.26
N ASN A 9 -9.18 -11.19 56.29
CA ASN A 9 -7.95 -10.65 55.73
C ASN A 9 -7.90 -10.82 54.20
N ALA A 10 -8.50 -11.85 53.64
CA ALA A 10 -8.64 -12.01 52.20
C ALA A 10 -9.63 -10.99 51.58
N ALA A 11 -10.72 -10.67 52.29
CA ALA A 11 -11.66 -9.62 51.87
C ALA A 11 -11.09 -8.21 52.00
N ALA A 12 -10.14 -7.96 52.93
CA ALA A 12 -9.44 -6.68 53.04
C ALA A 12 -8.33 -6.51 51.99
N ALA A 13 -7.70 -7.61 51.53
CA ALA A 13 -6.70 -7.57 50.47
C ALA A 13 -7.32 -7.40 49.07
N SER A 14 -8.56 -7.86 48.84
CA SER A 14 -9.27 -7.65 47.56
C SER A 14 -9.89 -6.24 47.40
N ALA A 15 -9.96 -5.46 48.49
CA ALA A 15 -10.43 -4.07 48.43
C ALA A 15 -9.33 -3.05 48.07
N ALA A 16 -8.05 -3.50 47.94
CA ALA A 16 -6.92 -2.59 47.68
C ALA A 16 -6.57 -2.43 46.18
N PHE A 17 -7.23 -3.16 45.28
CA PHE A 17 -7.08 -2.98 43.84
C PHE A 17 -8.43 -2.68 43.19
N SER A 18 -8.97 -1.49 43.46
CA SER A 18 -9.98 -0.90 42.57
C SER A 18 -9.24 -0.41 41.36
N ILE A 19 -9.26 -1.17 40.27
CA ILE A 19 -8.96 -0.65 38.93
C ILE A 19 -10.09 0.32 38.61
N VAL A 20 -9.85 1.62 38.86
CA VAL A 20 -10.76 2.68 38.43
C VAL A 20 -10.52 2.84 36.91
N PRO A 21 -11.53 2.56 36.07
CA PRO A 21 -11.37 2.77 34.62
C PRO A 21 -10.93 4.21 34.35
N SER A 22 -10.00 4.42 33.44
CA SER A 22 -9.36 5.71 33.15
C SER A 22 -10.37 6.83 32.76
N HIS A 23 -11.56 6.48 32.28
CA HIS A 23 -12.63 7.43 31.95
C HIS A 23 -13.29 8.09 33.21
N VAL A 24 -13.03 7.60 34.43
CA VAL A 24 -13.52 8.16 35.68
C VAL A 24 -12.56 9.20 36.27
N LEU A 25 -11.31 9.22 35.83
CA LEU A 25 -10.24 10.09 36.35
C LEU A 25 -10.06 11.41 35.61
N GLY A 26 -11.06 11.89 34.88
CA GLY A 26 -11.00 13.19 34.19
C GLY A 26 -10.03 13.21 32.99
N LYS A 27 -10.43 13.82 31.92
CA LYS A 27 -9.80 13.84 30.56
C LYS A 27 -8.35 14.34 30.45
N MET A 28 -7.55 14.42 31.51
CA MET A 28 -6.22 15.05 31.49
C MET A 28 -5.02 14.12 31.72
N HIS A 29 -5.22 12.81 31.96
CA HIS A 29 -4.09 11.89 32.12
C HIS A 29 -4.41 10.53 31.51
N VAL A 30 -3.86 10.27 30.31
CA VAL A 30 -3.82 8.93 29.75
C VAL A 30 -2.72 8.16 30.48
N PRO A 31 -3.01 7.00 31.10
CA PRO A 31 -1.98 6.18 31.75
C PRO A 31 -0.86 5.82 30.77
N PRO A 32 0.37 5.65 31.22
CA PRO A 32 1.46 5.17 30.35
C PRO A 32 1.16 3.84 29.66
N SER A 33 0.40 2.94 30.30
CA SER A 33 -0.09 1.68 29.73
C SER A 33 -1.05 1.85 28.54
N ASP A 34 -1.71 3.01 28.45
CA ASP A 34 -2.70 3.32 27.42
C ASP A 34 -2.16 4.31 26.35
N THR A 35 -0.84 4.54 26.37
CA THR A 35 -0.13 5.45 25.48
C THR A 35 0.83 4.68 24.58
N LEU A 36 0.67 4.83 23.26
CA LEU A 36 1.56 4.27 22.26
C LEU A 36 2.67 5.28 21.90
N TYR A 37 3.92 4.87 22.08
CA TYR A 37 5.09 5.69 21.77
C TYR A 37 5.56 5.44 20.33
N VAL A 38 5.48 6.46 19.46
CA VAL A 38 5.68 6.32 18.03
C VAL A 38 6.87 7.12 17.54
N ALA A 39 7.77 6.48 16.77
CA ALA A 39 8.71 7.17 15.89
C ALA A 39 8.14 7.27 14.47
N ALA A 40 8.18 8.45 13.86
CA ALA A 40 7.60 8.69 12.55
C ALA A 40 8.68 9.08 11.53
N PHE A 41 8.62 8.42 10.36
CA PHE A 41 9.57 8.56 9.24
C PHE A 41 8.84 9.04 8.00
N GLY A 42 9.36 10.12 7.36
CA GLY A 42 8.66 10.80 6.28
C GLY A 42 7.48 11.61 6.82
N VAL A 43 7.76 12.72 7.50
CA VAL A 43 6.77 13.46 8.28
C VAL A 43 6.13 14.62 7.52
N GLY A 44 6.53 14.83 6.26
CA GLY A 44 5.90 15.79 5.35
C GLY A 44 4.74 15.19 4.55
N GLY A 45 3.96 16.04 3.88
CA GLY A 45 2.89 15.60 2.95
C GLY A 45 1.92 14.59 3.57
N ARG A 46 1.85 13.37 3.04
CA ARG A 46 0.98 12.31 3.55
C ARG A 46 1.30 11.95 5.00
N GLY A 47 2.59 11.88 5.34
CA GLY A 47 3.02 11.58 6.72
C GLY A 47 2.49 12.59 7.74
N ASN A 48 2.40 13.88 7.38
CA ASN A 48 1.78 14.88 8.24
C ASN A 48 0.31 14.53 8.53
N GLY A 49 -0.45 14.11 7.51
CA GLY A 49 -1.84 13.69 7.71
C GLY A 49 -1.97 12.45 8.62
N VAL A 50 -1.09 11.46 8.47
CA VAL A 50 -1.07 10.28 9.35
C VAL A 50 -0.72 10.66 10.78
N ILE A 51 0.27 11.54 10.99
CA ILE A 51 0.68 12.06 12.30
C ILE A 51 -0.48 12.78 12.98
N GLN A 52 -1.21 13.63 12.26
CA GLN A 52 -2.40 14.29 12.81
C GLN A 52 -3.50 13.29 13.19
N GLY A 53 -3.73 12.26 12.35
CA GLY A 53 -4.67 11.18 12.67
C GLY A 53 -4.25 10.38 13.91
N LEU A 54 -2.99 10.03 14.04
CA LEU A 54 -2.43 9.38 15.24
C LEU A 54 -2.62 10.25 16.48
N ASN A 55 -2.29 11.56 16.38
CA ASN A 55 -2.45 12.52 17.47
C ASN A 55 -3.92 12.71 17.88
N ALA A 56 -4.83 12.69 16.91
CA ALA A 56 -6.27 12.86 17.17
C ALA A 56 -6.87 11.74 18.02
N THR A 57 -6.23 10.57 18.08
CA THR A 57 -6.66 9.48 18.97
C THR A 57 -6.49 9.82 20.47
N GLY A 58 -5.65 10.81 20.80
CA GLY A 58 -5.33 11.18 22.19
C GLY A 58 -4.50 10.14 22.95
N ARG A 59 -4.05 9.07 22.26
CA ARG A 59 -3.38 7.89 22.86
C ARG A 59 -1.97 7.66 22.31
N VAL A 60 -1.43 8.63 21.56
CA VAL A 60 -0.11 8.55 20.94
C VAL A 60 0.80 9.65 21.46
N LYS A 61 2.06 9.29 21.72
CA LYS A 61 3.17 10.23 21.96
C LYS A 61 4.25 9.99 20.92
N PHE A 62 4.67 11.06 20.26
CA PHE A 62 5.78 10.96 19.32
C PHE A 62 7.11 11.07 20.05
N VAL A 63 7.95 10.04 19.87
CA VAL A 63 9.31 9.96 20.41
C VAL A 63 10.25 10.77 19.54
N SER A 64 10.13 10.60 18.23
CA SER A 64 10.98 11.28 17.26
C SER A 64 10.30 11.41 15.89
N PHE A 65 10.75 12.42 15.14
CA PHE A 65 10.46 12.64 13.74
C PHE A 65 11.74 12.52 12.92
N CYS A 66 11.66 11.80 11.81
CA CYS A 66 12.76 11.63 10.87
C CYS A 66 12.32 12.01 9.46
N ASP A 67 12.97 13.00 8.88
CA ASP A 67 12.74 13.41 7.48
C ASP A 67 14.02 13.97 6.90
N VAL A 68 14.30 13.63 5.66
CA VAL A 68 15.50 14.08 4.94
C VAL A 68 15.35 15.47 4.30
N ASP A 69 14.11 16.00 4.22
CA ASP A 69 13.79 17.30 3.64
C ASP A 69 13.04 18.21 4.64
N ASP A 70 13.76 19.09 5.32
CA ASP A 70 13.19 20.00 6.32
C ASP A 70 12.11 20.93 5.76
N ARG A 71 12.12 21.22 4.46
CA ARG A 71 11.10 22.03 3.79
C ARG A 71 9.75 21.32 3.82
N ARG A 72 9.75 20.00 3.58
CA ARG A 72 8.56 19.15 3.57
C ARG A 72 8.07 18.81 4.98
N ALA A 73 9.01 18.63 5.90
CA ALA A 73 8.74 18.30 7.30
C ALA A 73 8.27 19.51 8.13
N LYS A 74 8.56 20.73 7.68
CA LYS A 74 8.30 21.97 8.45
C LYS A 74 6.88 22.07 9.02
N PRO A 75 5.78 21.77 8.29
CA PRO A 75 4.42 21.85 8.86
C PRO A 75 4.24 20.94 10.09
N THR A 76 4.83 19.75 10.07
CA THR A 76 4.80 18.83 11.21
C THR A 76 5.67 19.33 12.36
N TYR A 77 6.85 19.84 12.05
CA TYR A 77 7.77 20.39 13.05
C TYR A 77 7.19 21.60 13.80
N ASP A 78 6.42 22.44 13.10
CA ASP A 78 5.76 23.59 13.71
C ASP A 78 4.60 23.17 14.63
N LEU A 79 3.87 22.08 14.29
CA LEU A 79 2.81 21.52 15.15
C LEU A 79 3.36 20.80 16.39
N PHE A 80 4.55 20.23 16.31
CA PHE A 80 5.17 19.45 17.39
C PHE A 80 6.61 19.91 17.66
N PRO A 81 6.81 21.16 18.14
CA PRO A 81 8.14 21.77 18.24
C PRO A 81 9.10 21.07 19.19
N ASN A 82 8.56 20.32 20.17
CA ASN A 82 9.35 19.67 21.24
C ASN A 82 9.75 18.22 20.89
N VAL A 83 9.28 17.65 19.78
CA VAL A 83 9.64 16.28 19.37
C VAL A 83 11.03 16.30 18.75
N LYS A 84 11.88 15.35 19.15
CA LYS A 84 13.26 15.22 18.65
C LYS A 84 13.26 14.94 17.16
N ARG A 85 14.19 15.57 16.41
CA ARG A 85 14.25 15.51 14.95
C ARG A 85 15.52 14.83 14.49
N TYR A 86 15.40 14.02 13.44
CA TYR A 86 16.50 13.31 12.80
C TYR A 86 16.37 13.39 11.28
N LYS A 87 17.49 13.25 10.58
CA LYS A 87 17.50 13.03 9.13
C LYS A 87 17.72 11.57 8.76
N ASP A 88 18.50 10.85 9.54
CA ASP A 88 18.85 9.45 9.32
C ASP A 88 18.11 8.54 10.30
N PHE A 89 17.32 7.60 9.77
CA PHE A 89 16.54 6.63 10.57
C PHE A 89 17.45 5.72 11.42
N ARG A 90 18.68 5.46 10.97
CA ARG A 90 19.67 4.65 11.72
C ARG A 90 20.03 5.28 13.06
N LYS A 91 20.09 6.63 13.11
CA LYS A 91 20.28 7.34 14.37
C LYS A 91 19.08 7.25 15.31
N VAL A 92 17.85 7.21 14.75
CA VAL A 92 16.65 6.94 15.55
C VAL A 92 16.74 5.54 16.16
N TYR A 93 17.14 4.55 15.36
CA TYR A 93 17.33 3.18 15.82
C TYR A 93 18.37 3.11 16.96
N ASP A 94 19.54 3.68 16.76
CA ASP A 94 20.64 3.61 17.74
C ASP A 94 20.32 4.32 19.06
N GLU A 95 19.62 5.47 19.00
CA GLU A 95 19.42 6.34 20.16
C GLU A 95 18.08 6.17 20.86
N GLN A 96 17.02 5.73 20.15
CA GLN A 96 15.64 5.80 20.66
C GLN A 96 14.92 4.44 20.67
N LEU A 97 15.53 3.36 20.20
CA LEU A 97 14.86 2.06 20.02
C LEU A 97 14.10 1.58 21.27
N LYS A 98 14.64 1.84 22.45
CA LYS A 98 14.04 1.40 23.75
C LYS A 98 12.77 2.16 24.11
N ASP A 99 12.63 3.38 23.59
CA ASP A 99 11.53 4.30 23.91
C ASP A 99 10.38 4.19 22.89
N ILE A 100 10.53 3.34 21.85
CA ILE A 100 9.59 3.18 20.74
C ILE A 100 8.76 1.91 20.92
N ASP A 101 7.45 2.01 20.79
CA ASP A 101 6.53 0.88 20.69
C ASP A 101 6.17 0.58 19.23
N ALA A 102 6.02 1.62 18.41
CA ALA A 102 5.61 1.50 17.03
C ALA A 102 6.35 2.49 16.12
N VAL A 103 6.47 2.12 14.86
CA VAL A 103 6.98 3.00 13.79
C VAL A 103 5.85 3.35 12.81
N MET A 104 5.87 4.60 12.32
CA MET A 104 5.05 5.07 11.21
C MET A 104 5.98 5.46 10.06
N VAL A 105 5.82 4.83 8.89
CA VAL A 105 6.64 5.08 7.71
C VAL A 105 5.77 5.59 6.56
N ALA A 106 6.04 6.81 6.10
CA ALA A 106 5.33 7.46 5.00
C ALA A 106 6.33 8.22 4.08
N THR A 107 7.45 7.60 3.85
CA THR A 107 8.49 8.01 2.93
C THR A 107 8.13 7.64 1.47
N PRO A 108 8.94 7.92 0.44
CA PRO A 108 8.77 7.32 -0.87
C PRO A 108 8.89 5.79 -0.84
N ASP A 109 8.19 5.13 -1.77
CA ASP A 109 7.99 3.66 -1.81
C ASP A 109 9.30 2.88 -1.62
N HIS A 110 10.38 3.32 -2.28
CA HIS A 110 11.67 2.62 -2.29
C HIS A 110 12.37 2.54 -0.94
N THR A 111 11.93 3.28 0.07
CA THR A 111 12.57 3.28 1.40
C THR A 111 11.72 2.62 2.49
N HIS A 112 10.47 2.21 2.19
CA HIS A 112 9.56 1.66 3.18
C HIS A 112 10.15 0.45 3.93
N ALA A 113 10.57 -0.58 3.19
CA ALA A 113 11.11 -1.80 3.79
C ALA A 113 12.44 -1.55 4.53
N THR A 114 13.34 -0.77 3.93
CA THR A 114 14.65 -0.46 4.51
C THR A 114 14.52 0.24 5.86
N ILE A 115 13.51 1.10 6.02
CA ILE A 115 13.26 1.82 7.28
C ILE A 115 12.49 0.93 8.27
N ALA A 116 11.43 0.24 7.84
CA ALA A 116 10.55 -0.48 8.74
C ALA A 116 11.18 -1.77 9.33
N LEU A 117 11.87 -2.56 8.49
CA LEU A 117 12.37 -3.90 8.86
C LEU A 117 13.28 -3.92 10.11
N PRO A 118 14.27 -3.03 10.29
CA PRO A 118 15.09 -3.02 11.49
C PRO A 118 14.25 -2.92 12.78
N PHE A 119 13.27 -2.05 12.82
CA PHE A 119 12.38 -1.87 13.96
C PHE A 119 11.42 -3.06 14.15
N MET A 120 10.88 -3.60 13.06
CA MET A 120 10.00 -4.78 13.10
C MET A 120 10.71 -6.00 13.68
N ARG A 121 12.01 -6.21 13.36
CA ARG A 121 12.85 -7.27 13.92
C ARG A 121 13.03 -7.14 15.42
N GLU A 122 13.00 -5.91 15.93
CA GLU A 122 13.04 -5.58 17.36
C GLU A 122 11.63 -5.52 18.00
N LYS A 123 10.67 -6.21 17.38
CA LYS A 123 9.27 -6.33 17.84
C LYS A 123 8.52 -5.01 17.95
N LYS A 124 8.90 -3.98 17.19
CA LYS A 124 8.11 -2.75 17.12
C LYS A 124 6.96 -2.93 16.16
N HIS A 125 5.77 -2.46 16.55
CA HIS A 125 4.60 -2.41 15.69
C HIS A 125 4.86 -1.48 14.49
N ALA A 126 4.17 -1.69 13.36
CA ALA A 126 4.45 -0.92 12.15
C ALA A 126 3.19 -0.47 11.42
N TYR A 127 3.07 0.84 11.20
CA TYR A 127 2.18 1.44 10.21
C TYR A 127 3.01 1.90 9.03
N VAL A 128 2.75 1.38 7.85
CA VAL A 128 3.51 1.73 6.63
C VAL A 128 2.55 2.18 5.54
N GLU A 129 2.82 3.31 4.90
CA GLU A 129 2.01 3.80 3.78
C GLU A 129 2.06 2.82 2.59
N LYS A 130 1.08 2.95 1.73
CA LYS A 130 0.93 2.14 0.52
C LYS A 130 1.80 2.69 -0.65
N PRO A 131 2.22 1.81 -1.57
CA PRO A 131 2.25 0.35 -1.45
C PRO A 131 3.17 -0.06 -0.31
N LEU A 132 2.93 -1.23 0.28
CA LEU A 132 3.72 -1.67 1.45
C LEU A 132 5.22 -1.59 1.19
N THR A 133 5.64 -1.95 -0.02
CA THR A 133 7.04 -1.98 -0.45
C THR A 133 7.21 -1.64 -1.92
N HIS A 134 8.45 -1.51 -2.34
CA HIS A 134 8.84 -1.19 -3.70
C HIS A 134 8.99 -2.42 -4.61
N ASN A 135 9.31 -3.59 -4.08
CA ASN A 135 9.43 -4.84 -4.81
C ASN A 135 8.79 -6.01 -4.04
N ILE A 136 8.58 -7.13 -4.74
CA ILE A 136 7.88 -8.31 -4.21
C ILE A 136 8.63 -8.96 -3.05
N HIS A 137 9.94 -9.09 -3.17
CA HIS A 137 10.78 -9.69 -2.12
C HIS A 137 10.64 -8.92 -0.79
N GLU A 138 10.64 -7.59 -0.84
CA GLU A 138 10.44 -6.75 0.34
C GLU A 138 9.06 -6.98 0.99
N ALA A 139 7.98 -7.10 0.18
CA ALA A 139 6.62 -7.33 0.68
C ALA A 139 6.53 -8.68 1.42
N ARG A 140 7.10 -9.72 0.82
CA ARG A 140 7.14 -11.05 1.41
C ARG A 140 7.95 -11.06 2.71
N LEU A 141 9.12 -10.42 2.72
CA LEU A 141 9.98 -10.34 3.90
C LEU A 141 9.31 -9.58 5.05
N MET A 142 8.66 -8.44 4.77
CA MET A 142 7.94 -7.69 5.81
C MET A 142 6.76 -8.48 6.39
N THR A 143 6.01 -9.19 5.54
CA THR A 143 4.92 -10.09 5.99
C THR A 143 5.46 -11.22 6.87
N GLN A 144 6.56 -11.84 6.47
CA GLN A 144 7.19 -12.90 7.24
C GLN A 144 7.69 -12.41 8.61
N VAL A 145 8.43 -11.29 8.64
CA VAL A 145 8.92 -10.70 9.89
C VAL A 145 7.77 -10.30 10.81
N ALA A 146 6.69 -9.73 10.28
CA ALA A 146 5.52 -9.38 11.08
C ALA A 146 4.92 -10.61 11.78
N LYS A 147 4.78 -11.72 11.05
CA LYS A 147 4.28 -13.00 11.58
C LYS A 147 5.24 -13.60 12.61
N GLU A 148 6.53 -13.69 12.31
CA GLU A 148 7.56 -14.25 13.20
C GLU A 148 7.69 -13.49 14.51
N LYS A 149 7.57 -12.17 14.47
CA LYS A 149 7.69 -11.32 15.66
C LYS A 149 6.38 -11.13 16.42
N GLY A 150 5.24 -11.54 15.84
CA GLY A 150 3.92 -11.39 16.41
C GLY A 150 3.54 -9.93 16.65
N ILE A 151 3.94 -9.03 15.77
CA ILE A 151 3.70 -7.59 15.89
C ILE A 151 2.42 -7.16 15.19
N VAL A 152 1.82 -6.09 15.68
CA VAL A 152 0.68 -5.44 15.03
C VAL A 152 1.18 -4.61 13.85
N THR A 153 0.52 -4.77 12.71
CA THR A 153 0.87 -4.07 11.48
C THR A 153 -0.37 -3.50 10.79
N GLN A 154 -0.21 -2.40 10.06
CA GLN A 154 -1.24 -1.78 9.25
C GLN A 154 -0.63 -1.08 8.03
N MET A 155 -1.12 -1.35 6.83
CA MET A 155 -0.79 -0.57 5.64
C MET A 155 -1.73 0.62 5.51
N GLY A 156 -1.27 1.72 4.93
CA GLY A 156 -2.01 2.98 4.77
C GLY A 156 -3.08 2.99 3.66
N ASN A 157 -3.74 1.86 3.38
CA ASN A 157 -4.84 1.75 2.42
C ASN A 157 -6.20 1.79 3.14
N GLN A 158 -6.66 2.97 3.53
CA GLN A 158 -7.82 3.19 4.40
C GLN A 158 -9.14 2.58 3.90
N GLY A 159 -9.28 2.28 2.60
CA GLY A 159 -10.43 1.57 2.04
C GLY A 159 -10.68 0.21 2.72
N ALA A 160 -9.61 -0.44 3.23
CA ALA A 160 -9.70 -1.67 4.01
C ALA A 160 -10.53 -1.53 5.30
N SER A 161 -10.77 -0.32 5.78
CA SER A 161 -11.61 -0.03 6.94
C SER A 161 -13.03 0.39 6.56
N SER A 162 -13.37 0.52 5.27
CA SER A 162 -14.69 0.91 4.79
C SER A 162 -15.76 -0.09 5.20
N ASP A 163 -16.93 0.40 5.61
CA ASP A 163 -18.09 -0.46 5.81
C ASP A 163 -18.60 -1.05 4.50
N ASP A 164 -18.49 -0.31 3.40
CA ASP A 164 -18.92 -0.78 2.08
C ASP A 164 -18.11 -2.01 1.61
N SER A 165 -16.82 -2.12 1.94
CA SER A 165 -16.03 -3.30 1.61
C SER A 165 -16.57 -4.56 2.32
N ARG A 166 -17.07 -4.41 3.53
CA ARG A 166 -17.69 -5.50 4.30
C ARG A 166 -19.05 -5.86 3.78
N ILE A 167 -19.86 -4.86 3.42
CA ILE A 167 -21.16 -5.06 2.78
C ILE A 167 -20.98 -5.77 1.44
N ALA A 168 -20.02 -5.35 0.63
CA ALA A 168 -19.68 -6.01 -0.63
C ALA A 168 -19.31 -7.49 -0.43
N ARG A 169 -18.49 -7.78 0.58
CA ARG A 169 -18.14 -9.15 0.95
C ARG A 169 -19.37 -9.97 1.37
N GLU A 170 -20.21 -9.40 2.23
CA GLU A 170 -21.43 -10.04 2.70
C GLU A 170 -22.40 -10.35 1.55
N TRP A 171 -22.52 -9.47 0.56
CA TRP A 171 -23.30 -9.73 -0.66
C TRP A 171 -22.70 -10.90 -1.47
N VAL A 172 -21.42 -10.88 -1.73
CA VAL A 172 -20.75 -11.93 -2.53
C VAL A 172 -20.87 -13.28 -1.84
N GLU A 173 -20.60 -13.36 -0.54
CA GLU A 173 -20.78 -14.59 0.25
C GLU A 173 -22.24 -15.09 0.33
N SER A 174 -23.22 -14.21 0.16
CA SER A 174 -24.63 -14.61 0.06
C SER A 174 -24.99 -15.19 -1.31
N GLY A 175 -24.07 -15.15 -2.28
CA GLY A 175 -24.25 -15.66 -3.64
C GLY A 175 -25.13 -14.77 -4.52
N VAL A 176 -25.38 -13.51 -4.15
CA VAL A 176 -26.29 -12.61 -4.87
C VAL A 176 -25.86 -12.33 -6.29
N ILE A 177 -24.54 -12.22 -6.55
CA ILE A 177 -24.00 -12.04 -7.91
C ILE A 177 -23.50 -13.36 -8.52
N GLY A 178 -23.59 -14.47 -7.80
CA GLY A 178 -23.12 -15.77 -8.27
C GLY A 178 -21.61 -15.90 -8.27
N LYS A 179 -21.07 -16.72 -9.20
CA LYS A 179 -19.63 -16.93 -9.34
C LYS A 179 -18.99 -15.77 -10.07
N ILE A 180 -18.00 -15.14 -9.45
CA ILE A 180 -17.23 -14.05 -10.04
C ILE A 180 -16.19 -14.64 -10.98
N HIS A 181 -16.10 -14.13 -12.22
CA HIS A 181 -15.16 -14.57 -13.24
C HIS A 181 -14.27 -13.46 -13.78
N THR A 182 -14.70 -12.19 -13.68
CA THR A 182 -13.96 -11.05 -14.20
C THR A 182 -14.05 -9.88 -13.23
N ILE A 183 -12.94 -9.20 -13.04
CA ILE A 183 -12.83 -8.00 -12.23
C ILE A 183 -12.11 -6.95 -13.06
N ASP A 184 -12.72 -5.77 -13.19
CA ASP A 184 -12.11 -4.62 -13.83
C ASP A 184 -11.84 -3.51 -12.80
N CYS A 185 -10.61 -3.06 -12.74
CA CYS A 185 -10.14 -1.99 -11.88
C CYS A 185 -9.51 -0.89 -12.71
N TRP A 186 -9.82 0.37 -12.44
CA TRP A 186 -9.20 1.48 -13.19
C TRP A 186 -8.92 2.68 -12.31
N THR A 187 -8.01 3.55 -12.79
CA THR A 187 -7.70 4.83 -12.16
C THR A 187 -7.49 5.94 -13.19
N ASN A 188 -7.68 7.18 -12.76
CA ASN A 188 -7.33 8.37 -13.55
C ASN A 188 -5.84 8.73 -13.46
N ARG A 189 -5.05 7.97 -12.71
CA ARG A 189 -3.59 8.19 -12.57
C ARG A 189 -2.86 7.70 -13.83
N PRO A 190 -1.65 8.27 -14.12
CA PRO A 190 -0.90 9.23 -13.31
C PRO A 190 -1.41 10.67 -13.44
N VAL A 191 -1.27 11.46 -12.35
CA VAL A 191 -1.43 12.93 -12.35
C VAL A 191 -0.07 13.61 -12.19
N TRP A 192 0.98 12.92 -12.54
CA TRP A 192 2.38 13.35 -12.62
C TRP A 192 2.98 12.83 -13.92
N PRO A 193 4.12 13.40 -14.39
CA PRO A 193 4.76 12.93 -15.62
C PRO A 193 5.22 11.47 -15.50
N GLN A 194 4.85 10.67 -16.48
CA GLN A 194 5.35 9.32 -16.76
C GLN A 194 5.64 9.21 -18.26
N GLY A 195 6.46 8.23 -18.68
CA GLY A 195 6.94 8.14 -20.06
C GLY A 195 7.79 9.34 -20.41
N VAL A 196 8.70 9.72 -19.54
CA VAL A 196 9.59 10.88 -19.68
C VAL A 196 11.06 10.42 -19.66
N PRO A 197 11.96 11.19 -20.31
CA PRO A 197 13.38 10.88 -20.30
C PRO A 197 13.95 10.95 -18.89
N THR A 198 15.01 10.17 -18.65
CA THR A 198 15.82 10.34 -17.45
C THR A 198 16.42 11.74 -17.43
N PRO A 199 16.24 12.53 -16.36
CA PRO A 199 16.86 13.82 -16.25
C PRO A 199 18.39 13.73 -16.35
N THR A 200 18.97 14.49 -17.26
CA THR A 200 20.43 14.54 -17.48
C THR A 200 21.10 15.76 -16.89
N GLN A 201 20.32 16.79 -16.57
CA GLN A 201 20.83 17.99 -15.94
C GLN A 201 21.02 17.76 -14.44
N LYS A 202 22.12 18.25 -13.90
CA LYS A 202 22.40 18.30 -12.48
C LYS A 202 21.92 19.62 -11.90
N ASP A 203 20.88 19.56 -11.07
CA ASP A 203 20.39 20.73 -10.34
C ASP A 203 21.12 20.90 -9.00
N ARG A 204 21.00 22.09 -8.43
CA ARG A 204 21.58 22.37 -7.11
C ARG A 204 20.74 21.71 -6.02
N ILE A 205 21.35 20.86 -5.21
CA ILE A 205 20.69 20.27 -4.03
C ILE A 205 20.30 21.41 -3.06
N PRO A 206 19.03 21.52 -2.68
CA PRO A 206 18.59 22.44 -1.63
C PRO A 206 19.33 22.15 -0.30
N LYS A 207 19.71 23.18 0.43
CA LYS A 207 20.48 23.04 1.69
C LYS A 207 19.72 22.28 2.79
N GLU A 208 18.40 22.27 2.72
CA GLU A 208 17.50 21.59 3.66
C GLU A 208 17.32 20.10 3.35
N LEU A 209 17.72 19.64 2.14
CA LEU A 209 17.58 18.28 1.66
C LEU A 209 18.90 17.52 1.81
N ASP A 210 18.84 16.36 2.44
CA ASP A 210 19.91 15.37 2.36
C ASP A 210 19.60 14.39 1.19
N TRP A 211 20.26 14.64 0.05
CA TRP A 211 20.01 13.88 -1.17
C TRP A 211 20.51 12.43 -1.09
N ASP A 212 21.62 12.19 -0.39
CA ASP A 212 22.16 10.85 -0.19
C ASP A 212 21.20 9.97 0.62
N LEU A 213 20.70 10.50 1.73
CA LEU A 213 19.69 9.82 2.55
C LEU A 213 18.35 9.68 1.83
N TRP A 214 18.00 10.65 0.96
CA TRP A 214 16.77 10.53 0.16
C TRP A 214 16.86 9.40 -0.89
N LEU A 215 17.99 9.26 -1.58
CA LEU A 215 18.25 8.15 -2.49
C LEU A 215 18.18 6.82 -1.75
N GLY A 216 18.66 6.78 -0.52
CA GLY A 216 18.55 5.58 0.31
C GLY A 216 19.14 4.36 -0.38
N PRO A 217 18.36 3.28 -0.56
CA PRO A 217 18.80 2.04 -1.20
C PRO A 217 18.90 2.14 -2.73
N ALA A 218 18.39 3.20 -3.36
CA ALA A 218 18.47 3.37 -4.82
C ALA A 218 19.89 3.72 -5.27
N ALA A 219 20.23 3.40 -6.52
CA ALA A 219 21.51 3.72 -7.10
C ALA A 219 21.83 5.22 -7.05
N MET A 220 23.11 5.55 -6.84
CA MET A 220 23.59 6.93 -6.82
C MET A 220 23.32 7.63 -8.15
N ARG A 221 22.76 8.83 -8.06
CA ARG A 221 22.58 9.75 -9.21
C ARG A 221 22.59 11.19 -8.77
N ASP A 222 22.81 12.08 -9.72
CA ASP A 222 22.72 13.50 -9.50
C ASP A 222 21.29 13.93 -9.15
N TYR A 223 21.19 14.97 -8.34
CA TYR A 223 19.90 15.58 -7.99
C TYR A 223 19.30 16.30 -9.19
N ASN A 224 17.98 16.14 -9.35
CA ASN A 224 17.19 16.91 -10.29
C ASN A 224 15.79 17.19 -9.71
N ASP A 225 15.27 18.40 -9.94
CA ASP A 225 13.95 18.85 -9.47
C ASP A 225 12.80 18.05 -10.11
N ALA A 226 13.07 17.28 -11.17
CA ALA A 226 12.09 16.39 -11.78
C ALA A 226 11.68 15.21 -10.87
N TYR A 227 12.45 14.89 -9.82
CA TYR A 227 12.10 13.80 -8.91
C TYR A 227 11.22 14.25 -7.75
N LEU A 228 11.45 15.46 -7.20
CA LEU A 228 10.82 15.92 -5.98
C LEU A 228 9.82 17.07 -6.24
N PRO A 229 8.85 17.23 -5.35
CA PRO A 229 8.57 16.45 -4.14
C PRO A 229 7.60 15.27 -4.36
N PHE A 230 7.00 15.12 -5.56
CA PHE A 230 5.89 14.20 -5.82
C PHE A 230 6.14 13.27 -7.02
N LYS A 231 6.91 13.74 -8.01
CA LYS A 231 7.08 13.13 -9.32
C LYS A 231 7.92 11.85 -9.31
N TRP A 232 8.64 11.56 -8.22
CA TRP A 232 9.41 10.33 -8.02
C TRP A 232 8.59 9.06 -8.29
N ARG A 233 7.26 9.13 -8.13
CA ARG A 233 6.32 8.03 -8.41
C ARG A 233 6.40 7.49 -9.83
N GLY A 234 6.76 8.34 -10.78
CA GLY A 234 6.88 7.98 -12.19
C GLY A 234 8.22 7.38 -12.60
N PHE A 235 9.14 7.16 -11.66
CA PHE A 235 10.47 6.59 -11.93
C PHE A 235 10.63 5.28 -11.18
N TRP A 236 10.94 4.20 -11.91
CA TRP A 236 11.03 2.84 -11.38
C TRP A 236 12.01 2.68 -10.21
N ASP A 237 13.05 3.51 -10.10
CA ASP A 237 13.99 3.44 -8.97
C ASP A 237 13.42 3.90 -7.64
N PHE A 238 12.36 4.71 -7.67
CA PHE A 238 11.81 5.37 -6.47
C PHE A 238 10.36 5.06 -6.20
N GLY A 239 9.58 4.84 -7.26
CA GLY A 239 8.14 4.66 -7.19
C GLY A 239 7.67 3.47 -8.01
N THR A 240 6.39 3.24 -7.93
CA THR A 240 5.71 2.07 -8.49
C THR A 240 4.62 2.45 -9.50
N GLY A 241 4.68 3.69 -10.02
CA GLY A 241 3.78 4.21 -11.04
C GLY A 241 2.33 4.36 -10.60
N ALA A 242 1.45 4.51 -11.59
CA ALA A 242 0.01 4.66 -11.36
C ALA A 242 -0.59 3.43 -10.68
N LEU A 243 -0.16 2.22 -11.06
CA LEU A 243 -0.63 0.98 -10.45
C LEU A 243 -0.25 0.91 -8.96
N GLY A 244 1.02 1.17 -8.60
CA GLY A 244 1.45 1.17 -7.20
C GLY A 244 0.77 2.23 -6.36
N ASP A 245 0.58 3.44 -6.93
CA ASP A 245 -0.10 4.53 -6.22
C ASP A 245 -1.56 4.21 -5.89
N MET A 246 -2.31 3.58 -6.82
CA MET A 246 -3.76 3.39 -6.69
C MET A 246 -4.21 1.94 -6.58
N GLY A 247 -3.40 0.96 -7.01
CA GLY A 247 -3.77 -0.45 -6.99
C GLY A 247 -4.14 -0.94 -5.58
N CYS A 248 -3.36 -0.55 -4.57
CA CYS A 248 -3.66 -0.90 -3.18
C CYS A 248 -4.96 -0.27 -2.64
N HIS A 249 -5.51 0.75 -3.30
CA HIS A 249 -6.79 1.35 -2.91
C HIS A 249 -7.97 0.75 -3.65
N ILE A 250 -7.80 0.43 -4.94
CA ILE A 250 -8.88 -0.01 -5.82
C ILE A 250 -9.02 -1.54 -5.80
N MET A 251 -7.90 -2.27 -5.89
CA MET A 251 -7.89 -3.73 -5.77
C MET A 251 -8.16 -4.21 -4.33
N GLU A 252 -8.16 -3.31 -3.33
CA GLU A 252 -8.54 -3.66 -1.95
C GLU A 252 -9.93 -4.30 -1.90
N THR A 253 -10.90 -3.80 -2.69
CA THR A 253 -12.26 -4.36 -2.71
C THR A 253 -12.27 -5.84 -3.09
N PRO A 254 -11.75 -6.27 -4.26
CA PRO A 254 -11.74 -7.70 -4.60
C PRO A 254 -10.89 -8.53 -3.62
N PHE A 255 -9.81 -7.99 -3.08
CA PHE A 255 -9.02 -8.70 -2.07
C PHE A 255 -9.78 -8.89 -0.75
N SER A 256 -10.50 -7.87 -0.27
CA SER A 256 -11.32 -7.97 0.94
C SER A 256 -12.54 -8.87 0.74
N VAL A 257 -13.11 -8.89 -0.47
CA VAL A 257 -14.33 -9.63 -0.80
C VAL A 257 -14.04 -11.11 -1.01
N LEU A 258 -12.98 -11.44 -1.76
CA LEU A 258 -12.67 -12.79 -2.24
C LEU A 258 -11.53 -13.46 -1.48
N ASP A 259 -10.83 -12.73 -0.61
CA ASP A 259 -9.59 -13.22 0.04
C ASP A 259 -8.59 -13.81 -0.98
N LEU A 260 -8.35 -13.07 -2.07
CA LEU A 260 -7.50 -13.50 -3.17
C LEU A 260 -6.09 -13.88 -2.69
N GLY A 261 -5.59 -14.98 -3.23
CA GLY A 261 -4.22 -15.43 -3.07
C GLY A 261 -3.25 -14.65 -3.96
N TYR A 262 -2.21 -15.32 -4.43
CA TYR A 262 -1.28 -14.77 -5.42
C TYR A 262 -1.82 -15.00 -6.84
N PRO A 263 -1.59 -14.06 -7.78
CA PRO A 263 -1.91 -14.32 -9.18
C PRO A 263 -1.01 -15.45 -9.73
N THR A 264 -1.54 -16.24 -10.65
CA THR A 264 -0.77 -17.28 -11.35
C THR A 264 -0.17 -16.81 -12.67
N GLU A 265 -0.76 -15.77 -13.25
CA GLU A 265 -0.34 -15.18 -14.52
C GLU A 265 -0.41 -13.66 -14.47
N ALA A 266 0.51 -13.01 -15.20
CA ALA A 266 0.49 -11.57 -15.43
C ALA A 266 0.85 -11.25 -16.89
N GLU A 267 0.12 -10.33 -17.51
CA GLU A 267 0.39 -9.81 -18.85
C GLU A 267 0.11 -8.32 -18.89
N ALA A 268 0.89 -7.57 -19.65
CA ALA A 268 0.68 -6.12 -19.78
C ALA A 268 0.77 -5.66 -21.24
N SER A 269 0.12 -4.55 -21.49
CA SER A 269 0.37 -3.67 -22.62
C SER A 269 0.42 -2.23 -22.15
N CYS A 270 1.30 -1.42 -22.71
CA CYS A 270 1.43 -0.02 -22.33
C CYS A 270 1.71 0.88 -23.53
N THR A 271 1.52 2.17 -23.32
CA THR A 271 1.74 3.20 -24.34
C THR A 271 3.21 3.23 -24.74
N THR A 272 3.46 3.20 -26.05
CA THR A 272 4.74 3.55 -26.64
C THR A 272 4.83 5.06 -26.83
N VAL A 273 5.94 5.68 -26.40
CA VAL A 273 6.21 7.10 -26.61
C VAL A 273 7.18 7.24 -27.79
N TRP A 274 6.86 8.12 -28.73
CA TRP A 274 7.66 8.39 -29.91
C TRP A 274 8.34 9.76 -29.77
N VAL A 275 9.61 9.85 -30.12
CA VAL A 275 10.42 11.09 -30.07
C VAL A 275 10.68 11.67 -31.45
N ASP A 276 10.47 10.89 -32.50
CA ASP A 276 10.56 11.27 -33.90
C ASP A 276 9.73 10.26 -34.71
N ASP A 277 9.56 10.50 -36.02
CA ASP A 277 8.89 9.56 -36.93
C ASP A 277 9.59 8.20 -36.91
N PHE A 278 8.85 7.16 -36.51
CA PHE A 278 9.32 5.78 -36.32
C PHE A 278 10.48 5.59 -35.29
N VAL A 279 10.75 6.59 -34.44
CA VAL A 279 11.78 6.51 -33.40
C VAL A 279 11.12 6.44 -32.03
N GLU A 280 11.10 5.26 -31.42
CA GLU A 280 10.62 5.09 -30.06
C GLU A 280 11.55 5.75 -29.03
N ALA A 281 10.95 6.39 -28.03
CA ALA A 281 11.69 6.89 -26.88
C ALA A 281 12.27 5.71 -26.06
N ASP A 282 13.49 5.87 -25.57
CA ASP A 282 14.02 5.01 -24.53
C ASP A 282 13.76 5.63 -23.15
N TYR A 283 12.61 5.32 -22.58
CA TYR A 283 12.17 5.80 -21.27
C TYR A 283 12.02 4.62 -20.28
N SER A 284 12.88 3.62 -20.40
CA SER A 284 12.87 2.40 -19.58
C SER A 284 12.99 2.65 -18.08
N HIS A 285 13.51 3.82 -17.67
CA HIS A 285 13.57 4.23 -16.26
C HIS A 285 12.28 4.88 -15.74
N SER A 286 11.34 5.19 -16.64
CA SER A 286 10.07 5.81 -16.31
C SER A 286 8.92 4.83 -16.49
N CYS A 287 7.95 4.87 -15.57
CA CYS A 287 6.69 4.18 -15.76
C CYS A 287 5.97 4.70 -17.01
N PRO A 288 5.21 3.87 -17.76
CA PRO A 288 4.53 4.29 -18.98
C PRO A 288 3.39 5.27 -18.70
N PRO A 289 3.00 6.14 -19.65
CA PRO A 289 1.89 7.08 -19.49
C PRO A 289 0.55 6.40 -19.24
N SER A 290 0.34 5.21 -19.80
CA SER A 290 -0.84 4.38 -19.58
C SER A 290 -0.50 2.91 -19.72
N SER A 291 -1.24 2.07 -19.01
CA SER A 291 -1.13 0.62 -19.12
C SER A 291 -2.48 -0.08 -18.97
N LYS A 292 -2.56 -1.24 -19.62
CA LYS A 292 -3.56 -2.26 -19.36
C LYS A 292 -2.82 -3.52 -18.88
N ILE A 293 -3.24 -4.06 -17.73
CA ILE A 293 -2.62 -5.22 -17.14
C ILE A 293 -3.69 -6.27 -16.90
N HIS A 294 -3.36 -7.51 -17.20
CA HIS A 294 -4.19 -8.68 -16.97
C HIS A 294 -3.49 -9.58 -15.95
N LEU A 295 -4.22 -9.94 -14.89
CA LEU A 295 -3.79 -10.89 -13.86
C LEU A 295 -4.80 -12.03 -13.82
N LYS A 296 -4.33 -13.26 -13.59
CA LYS A 296 -5.18 -14.41 -13.39
C LYS A 296 -5.01 -14.95 -11.97
N PHE A 297 -6.13 -15.30 -11.35
CA PHE A 297 -6.17 -15.98 -10.06
C PHE A 297 -6.92 -17.31 -10.19
N GLU A 298 -6.51 -18.29 -9.42
CA GLU A 298 -7.28 -19.50 -9.18
C GLU A 298 -7.96 -19.37 -7.81
N HIS A 299 -9.29 -19.53 -7.78
CA HIS A 299 -10.08 -19.39 -6.57
C HIS A 299 -10.94 -20.63 -6.34
N GLU A 300 -10.93 -21.15 -5.11
CA GLU A 300 -11.58 -22.43 -4.78
C GLU A 300 -13.09 -22.43 -5.11
N GLU A 301 -13.80 -21.37 -4.76
CA GLU A 301 -15.26 -21.29 -4.96
C GLU A 301 -15.65 -20.74 -6.34
N HIS A 302 -14.87 -19.79 -6.86
CA HIS A 302 -15.20 -19.06 -8.09
C HIS A 302 -14.52 -19.63 -9.35
N GLY A 303 -13.48 -20.46 -9.20
CA GLY A 303 -12.66 -20.95 -10.31
C GLY A 303 -11.64 -19.90 -10.78
N ASP A 304 -11.39 -19.87 -12.08
CA ASP A 304 -10.46 -18.89 -12.67
C ASP A 304 -11.07 -17.49 -12.69
N ILE A 305 -10.36 -16.53 -12.10
CA ILE A 305 -10.75 -15.13 -12.05
C ILE A 305 -9.75 -14.29 -12.84
N ALA A 306 -10.24 -13.53 -13.83
CA ALA A 306 -9.49 -12.52 -14.54
C ALA A 306 -9.59 -11.18 -13.81
N LEU A 307 -8.47 -10.55 -13.44
CA LEU A 307 -8.44 -9.19 -12.93
C LEU A 307 -7.70 -8.31 -13.93
N ASN A 308 -8.39 -7.30 -14.45
CA ASN A 308 -7.84 -6.33 -15.38
C ASN A 308 -7.65 -4.98 -14.68
N TRP A 309 -6.52 -4.36 -14.94
CA TRP A 309 -6.22 -3.01 -14.50
C TRP A 309 -6.06 -2.08 -15.69
N TYR A 310 -6.53 -0.84 -15.53
CA TYR A 310 -6.43 0.22 -16.53
C TYR A 310 -5.98 1.52 -15.86
N ASP A 311 -5.01 2.21 -16.45
CA ASP A 311 -4.56 3.53 -16.00
C ASP A 311 -4.25 4.48 -17.16
N GLY A 312 -3.83 5.72 -16.84
CA GLY A 312 -3.48 6.73 -17.83
C GLY A 312 -4.66 7.21 -18.69
N GLY A 313 -5.88 7.13 -18.14
CA GLY A 313 -7.11 7.51 -18.85
C GLY A 313 -7.81 6.36 -19.58
N LEU A 314 -7.21 5.17 -19.62
CA LEU A 314 -7.89 3.97 -20.07
C LEU A 314 -8.96 3.54 -19.05
N LYS A 315 -10.05 2.99 -19.55
CA LYS A 315 -11.17 2.48 -18.75
C LYS A 315 -11.65 1.15 -19.29
N PRO A 316 -12.27 0.30 -18.44
CA PRO A 316 -13.02 -0.84 -18.95
C PRO A 316 -14.26 -0.40 -19.71
N ASP A 317 -14.84 -1.31 -20.46
CA ASP A 317 -16.17 -1.15 -21.03
C ASP A 317 -17.21 -1.01 -19.91
N LEU A 318 -18.29 -0.28 -20.18
CA LEU A 318 -19.38 -0.10 -19.22
C LEU A 318 -20.24 -1.37 -19.18
N PRO A 319 -20.69 -1.82 -18.00
CA PRO A 319 -21.66 -2.90 -17.90
C PRO A 319 -22.96 -2.59 -18.66
N ASP A 320 -23.48 -3.58 -19.41
CA ASP A 320 -24.71 -3.44 -20.17
C ASP A 320 -25.96 -3.14 -19.28
N GLU A 321 -25.87 -3.47 -18.02
CA GLU A 321 -26.95 -3.25 -17.03
C GLU A 321 -27.07 -1.80 -16.53
N LEU A 322 -26.14 -0.94 -16.91
CA LEU A 322 -26.21 0.49 -16.56
C LEU A 322 -27.34 1.18 -17.36
N LYS A 323 -28.12 1.97 -16.65
CA LYS A 323 -29.12 2.82 -17.29
C LYS A 323 -28.47 4.08 -17.90
N ASP A 324 -29.15 4.65 -18.89
CA ASP A 324 -28.72 5.92 -19.47
C ASP A 324 -28.51 6.99 -18.38
N GLY A 325 -27.33 7.61 -18.40
CA GLY A 325 -26.94 8.63 -17.43
C GLY A 325 -26.39 8.13 -16.10
N GLU A 326 -26.40 6.82 -15.83
CA GLU A 326 -25.68 6.25 -14.69
C GLU A 326 -24.18 6.25 -14.95
N THR A 327 -23.40 6.51 -13.90
CA THR A 327 -21.94 6.49 -13.92
C THR A 327 -21.40 5.44 -12.97
N ILE A 328 -20.19 4.96 -13.26
CA ILE A 328 -19.46 4.05 -12.39
C ILE A 328 -18.14 4.68 -11.96
N GLY A 329 -17.74 4.40 -10.71
CA GLY A 329 -16.54 4.96 -10.13
C GLY A 329 -16.64 6.44 -9.80
N ASP A 330 -15.61 6.95 -9.17
CA ASP A 330 -15.42 8.37 -8.89
C ASP A 330 -14.29 8.97 -9.76
N THR A 331 -13.88 10.21 -9.46
CA THR A 331 -12.77 10.86 -10.18
C THR A 331 -11.42 10.14 -10.01
N GLY A 332 -11.26 9.30 -9.00
CA GLY A 332 -10.04 8.53 -8.74
C GLY A 332 -9.99 7.20 -9.47
N GLY A 333 -11.16 6.59 -9.74
CA GLY A 333 -11.28 5.28 -10.37
C GLY A 333 -12.43 4.45 -9.81
N GLY A 334 -12.36 3.14 -9.93
CA GLY A 334 -13.37 2.22 -9.41
C GLY A 334 -13.05 0.76 -9.71
N THR A 335 -13.99 -0.09 -9.28
CA THR A 335 -13.94 -1.54 -9.47
C THR A 335 -15.28 -2.05 -9.95
N ILE A 336 -15.25 -3.00 -10.89
CA ILE A 336 -16.40 -3.79 -11.33
C ILE A 336 -16.06 -5.26 -11.08
N MET A 337 -16.97 -6.00 -10.46
CA MET A 337 -16.84 -7.46 -10.27
C MET A 337 -18.03 -8.13 -10.96
N TYR A 338 -17.76 -8.83 -12.05
CA TYR A 338 -18.77 -9.53 -12.86
C TYR A 338 -18.98 -10.94 -12.34
N GLY A 339 -20.20 -11.24 -11.94
CA GLY A 339 -20.64 -12.58 -11.59
C GLY A 339 -21.65 -13.12 -12.60
N ASP A 340 -21.94 -14.43 -12.52
CA ASP A 340 -22.88 -15.11 -13.43
C ASP A 340 -24.37 -14.79 -13.16
N LYS A 341 -24.68 -14.04 -12.09
CA LYS A 341 -26.04 -13.63 -11.72
C LYS A 341 -26.21 -12.13 -11.54
N GLY A 342 -25.14 -11.36 -11.60
CA GLY A 342 -25.18 -9.90 -11.43
C GLY A 342 -23.79 -9.33 -11.29
N THR A 343 -23.72 -8.02 -11.17
CA THR A 343 -22.48 -7.25 -11.13
C THR A 343 -22.41 -6.41 -9.87
N LEU A 344 -21.26 -6.40 -9.19
CA LEU A 344 -20.97 -5.50 -8.07
C LEU A 344 -20.02 -4.40 -8.55
N ILE A 345 -20.35 -3.17 -8.25
CA ILE A 345 -19.50 -2.01 -8.55
C ILE A 345 -19.23 -1.17 -7.31
N CYS A 346 -18.07 -0.53 -7.26
CA CYS A 346 -17.74 0.45 -6.25
C CYS A 346 -16.78 1.52 -6.78
N ASP A 347 -16.72 2.64 -6.07
CA ASP A 347 -15.79 3.72 -6.31
C ASP A 347 -14.41 3.41 -5.70
N THR A 348 -13.45 4.34 -5.88
CA THR A 348 -12.17 4.31 -5.17
C THR A 348 -12.38 4.13 -3.66
N TYR A 349 -11.48 3.40 -3.01
CA TYR A 349 -11.52 3.11 -1.57
C TYR A 349 -12.71 2.25 -1.12
N SER A 350 -13.24 1.40 -2.00
CA SER A 350 -14.42 0.56 -1.73
C SER A 350 -15.69 1.36 -1.36
N ARG A 351 -15.81 2.62 -1.79
CA ARG A 351 -16.97 3.45 -1.50
C ARG A 351 -18.13 3.14 -2.44
N ASN A 352 -19.34 3.46 -1.99
CA ASN A 352 -20.57 3.38 -2.79
C ASN A 352 -20.77 2.01 -3.45
N ALA A 353 -20.47 0.94 -2.70
CA ALA A 353 -20.70 -0.42 -3.17
C ALA A 353 -22.17 -0.63 -3.51
N ARG A 354 -22.46 -1.10 -4.73
CA ARG A 354 -23.82 -1.35 -5.20
C ARG A 354 -23.87 -2.50 -6.20
N LEU A 355 -25.05 -3.07 -6.35
CA LEU A 355 -25.36 -4.17 -7.26
C LEU A 355 -25.99 -3.66 -8.56
N LEU A 356 -25.68 -4.32 -9.67
CA LEU A 356 -26.35 -4.15 -10.96
C LEU A 356 -26.98 -5.47 -11.41
N PRO A 357 -28.13 -5.39 -12.14
CA PRO A 357 -28.91 -4.17 -12.44
C PRO A 357 -29.46 -3.50 -11.18
N SER A 358 -29.71 -2.19 -11.23
CA SER A 358 -30.01 -1.35 -10.06
C SER A 358 -31.19 -1.82 -9.21
N ASN A 359 -32.16 -2.58 -9.78
CA ASN A 359 -33.27 -3.17 -9.03
C ASN A 359 -32.82 -4.26 -8.04
N MET A 360 -31.61 -4.81 -8.19
CA MET A 360 -31.06 -5.75 -7.20
C MET A 360 -30.88 -5.08 -5.83
N MET A 361 -30.62 -3.76 -5.78
CA MET A 361 -30.51 -3.03 -4.53
C MET A 361 -31.83 -3.01 -3.71
N ASP A 362 -32.97 -3.10 -4.40
CA ASP A 362 -34.29 -3.19 -3.74
C ASP A 362 -34.54 -4.59 -3.17
N LEU A 363 -34.04 -5.62 -3.86
CA LEU A 363 -34.21 -7.04 -3.50
C LEU A 363 -33.22 -7.46 -2.40
N TYR A 364 -31.98 -6.96 -2.47
CA TYR A 364 -30.88 -7.33 -1.58
C TYR A 364 -30.44 -6.11 -0.76
N LYS A 365 -31.28 -5.70 0.20
CA LYS A 365 -30.93 -4.69 1.19
C LYS A 365 -29.63 -5.09 1.91
N SER A 366 -28.97 -4.13 2.56
CA SER A 366 -27.75 -4.41 3.33
C SER A 366 -27.88 -5.70 4.11
N PRO A 367 -27.02 -6.68 3.88
CA PRO A 367 -27.08 -7.95 4.60
C PRO A 367 -26.91 -7.74 6.10
N ALA A 368 -27.35 -8.69 6.91
CA ALA A 368 -27.07 -8.66 8.34
C ALA A 368 -25.53 -8.64 8.53
N PRO A 369 -24.99 -7.72 9.37
CA PRO A 369 -23.57 -7.61 9.58
C PRO A 369 -22.95 -8.93 10.04
N LYS A 370 -22.07 -9.53 9.24
CA LYS A 370 -21.33 -10.75 9.54
C LYS A 370 -19.90 -10.41 10.02
N TYR A 371 -19.33 -9.34 9.47
CA TYR A 371 -17.98 -8.90 9.78
C TYR A 371 -17.96 -7.67 10.69
N PRO A 372 -17.04 -7.59 11.65
CA PRO A 372 -16.89 -6.41 12.51
C PRO A 372 -16.67 -5.15 11.66
N ARG A 373 -17.40 -4.10 11.97
CA ARG A 373 -17.19 -2.76 11.40
C ARG A 373 -16.08 -2.04 12.18
N ILE A 374 -15.23 -1.31 11.46
CA ILE A 374 -14.22 -0.48 12.11
C ILE A 374 -14.88 0.81 12.57
N PRO A 375 -14.79 1.18 13.87
CA PRO A 375 -15.35 2.43 14.36
C PRO A 375 -14.82 3.63 13.55
N GLY A 376 -15.75 4.41 12.96
CA GLY A 376 -15.41 5.52 12.08
C GLY A 376 -15.07 5.11 10.63
N GLY A 377 -15.20 3.84 10.27
CA GLY A 377 -14.92 3.36 8.92
C GLY A 377 -13.52 3.73 8.45
N MET A 378 -13.42 4.33 7.25
CA MET A 378 -12.13 4.76 6.69
C MET A 378 -11.41 5.81 7.54
N ASP A 379 -12.15 6.73 8.16
CA ASP A 379 -11.56 7.76 9.04
C ASP A 379 -11.03 7.13 10.33
N GLY A 380 -11.58 5.98 10.74
CA GLY A 380 -11.13 5.18 11.87
C GLY A 380 -9.91 4.30 11.57
N HIS A 381 -9.41 4.25 10.34
CA HIS A 381 -8.32 3.36 9.93
C HIS A 381 -7.05 3.51 10.78
N ILE A 382 -6.64 4.74 11.05
CA ILE A 382 -5.48 5.04 11.90
C ILE A 382 -5.75 4.67 13.37
N ALA A 383 -6.94 4.98 13.87
CA ALA A 383 -7.35 4.59 15.23
C ALA A 383 -7.40 3.07 15.41
N ASN A 384 -7.80 2.32 14.38
CA ASN A 384 -7.77 0.86 14.37
C ASN A 384 -6.34 0.29 14.58
N PHE A 385 -5.31 0.93 13.99
CA PHE A 385 -3.92 0.57 14.27
C PHE A 385 -3.55 0.78 15.75
N VAL A 386 -3.90 1.95 16.31
CA VAL A 386 -3.62 2.26 17.73
C VAL A 386 -4.37 1.28 18.65
N ASP A 387 -5.62 0.95 18.34
CA ASP A 387 -6.38 -0.06 19.10
C ASP A 387 -5.77 -1.46 18.96
N GLY A 388 -5.25 -1.81 17.80
CA GLY A 388 -4.50 -3.04 17.59
C GLY A 388 -3.30 -3.11 18.53
N CYS A 389 -2.49 -2.06 18.56
CA CYS A 389 -1.27 -2.00 19.39
C CYS A 389 -1.55 -2.02 20.89
N LEU A 390 -2.57 -1.31 21.35
CA LEU A 390 -2.85 -1.15 22.78
C LEU A 390 -3.82 -2.19 23.36
N ASN A 391 -4.78 -2.65 22.54
CA ASN A 391 -5.89 -3.49 22.99
C ASN A 391 -5.95 -4.85 22.30
N GLY A 392 -5.05 -5.13 21.35
CA GLY A 392 -5.05 -6.38 20.59
C GLY A 392 -6.20 -6.49 19.57
N ALA A 393 -6.82 -5.36 19.15
CA ALA A 393 -7.84 -5.37 18.11
C ALA A 393 -7.22 -5.79 16.77
N ALA A 394 -7.96 -6.55 15.97
CA ALA A 394 -7.53 -6.91 14.63
C ALA A 394 -7.46 -5.67 13.74
N THR A 395 -6.34 -5.46 13.06
CA THR A 395 -6.18 -4.38 12.09
C THR A 395 -6.76 -4.78 10.74
N SER A 396 -7.39 -3.82 10.05
CA SER A 396 -8.13 -4.07 8.81
C SER A 396 -7.22 -4.36 7.61
N SER A 397 -5.98 -3.88 7.63
CA SER A 397 -4.97 -4.07 6.59
C SER A 397 -3.62 -4.48 7.18
N ASN A 398 -3.62 -5.57 7.96
CA ASN A 398 -2.37 -6.15 8.46
C ASN A 398 -1.50 -6.65 7.29
N PHE A 399 -0.21 -6.86 7.54
CA PHE A 399 0.72 -7.22 6.47
C PHE A 399 0.48 -8.59 5.85
N ASP A 400 -0.29 -9.48 6.48
CA ASP A 400 -0.69 -10.73 5.85
C ASP A 400 -1.61 -10.48 4.63
N LYS A 401 -2.56 -9.55 4.75
CA LYS A 401 -3.41 -9.09 3.64
C LYS A 401 -2.67 -8.12 2.73
N ALA A 402 -2.07 -7.09 3.32
CA ALA A 402 -1.41 -6.00 2.60
C ALA A 402 -0.21 -6.48 1.77
N GLY A 403 0.52 -7.49 2.25
CA GLY A 403 1.62 -8.10 1.52
C GLY A 403 1.16 -8.80 0.25
N ARG A 404 0.10 -9.62 0.33
CA ARG A 404 -0.50 -10.29 -0.85
C ARG A 404 -1.05 -9.28 -1.87
N LEU A 405 -1.75 -8.27 -1.40
CA LEU A 405 -2.26 -7.19 -2.25
C LEU A 405 -1.10 -6.42 -2.93
N THR A 406 -0.06 -6.07 -2.16
CA THR A 406 1.12 -5.38 -2.69
C THR A 406 1.87 -6.24 -3.69
N GLU A 407 2.04 -7.53 -3.43
CA GLU A 407 2.67 -8.47 -4.37
C GLU A 407 1.88 -8.53 -5.69
N THR A 408 0.56 -8.58 -5.64
CA THR A 408 -0.30 -8.54 -6.84
C THR A 408 -0.11 -7.26 -7.65
N VAL A 409 -0.11 -6.11 -7.00
CA VAL A 409 0.16 -4.81 -7.61
C VAL A 409 1.55 -4.81 -8.27
N LEU A 410 2.56 -5.31 -7.58
CA LEU A 410 3.94 -5.35 -8.08
C LEU A 410 4.13 -6.39 -9.20
N MET A 411 3.35 -7.49 -9.21
CA MET A 411 3.31 -8.41 -10.35
C MET A 411 2.82 -7.71 -11.63
N GLY A 412 1.84 -6.83 -11.52
CA GLY A 412 1.42 -5.98 -12.63
C GLY A 412 2.56 -5.08 -13.11
N ASN A 413 3.30 -4.46 -12.21
CA ASN A 413 4.48 -3.66 -12.56
C ASN A 413 5.59 -4.50 -13.21
N LEU A 414 5.81 -5.72 -12.75
CA LEU A 414 6.73 -6.68 -13.37
C LEU A 414 6.36 -6.94 -14.83
N ALA A 415 5.07 -7.18 -15.12
CA ALA A 415 4.59 -7.37 -16.48
C ALA A 415 4.78 -6.11 -17.34
N VAL A 416 4.58 -4.92 -16.76
CA VAL A 416 4.84 -3.64 -17.45
C VAL A 416 6.33 -3.47 -17.78
N GLN A 417 7.23 -3.72 -16.81
CA GLN A 417 8.67 -3.64 -17.04
C GLN A 417 9.13 -4.65 -18.09
N ALA A 418 8.61 -5.88 -18.05
CA ALA A 418 8.86 -6.88 -19.07
C ALA A 418 8.38 -6.42 -20.47
N TYR A 419 7.21 -5.81 -20.56
CA TYR A 419 6.66 -5.27 -21.81
C TYR A 419 7.53 -4.13 -22.36
N GLN A 420 8.06 -3.25 -21.49
CA GLN A 420 8.94 -2.14 -21.88
C GLN A 420 10.35 -2.60 -22.28
N TYR A 421 10.78 -3.77 -21.81
CA TYR A 421 12.12 -4.27 -22.09
C TYR A 421 12.32 -4.58 -23.56
N LYS A 422 13.38 -4.01 -24.14
CA LYS A 422 13.73 -4.13 -25.55
C LYS A 422 15.22 -4.43 -25.68
N GLU A 423 15.56 -5.24 -26.67
CA GLU A 423 16.93 -5.54 -27.06
C GLU A 423 17.15 -5.04 -28.50
N LEU A 424 18.21 -4.26 -28.72
CA LEU A 424 18.56 -3.80 -30.06
C LEU A 424 19.00 -5.00 -30.91
N LYS A 425 18.35 -5.18 -32.07
CA LYS A 425 18.69 -6.26 -33.01
C LYS A 425 20.14 -6.12 -33.50
N PRO A 426 20.88 -7.21 -33.69
CA PRO A 426 22.26 -7.16 -34.16
C PRO A 426 22.40 -6.35 -35.46
N GLY A 427 23.30 -5.38 -35.45
CA GLY A 427 23.59 -4.51 -36.59
C GLY A 427 22.56 -3.41 -36.87
N LYS A 428 21.55 -3.24 -36.00
CA LYS A 428 20.58 -2.17 -36.07
C LYS A 428 20.94 -0.99 -35.16
N THR A 429 20.41 0.17 -35.48
CA THR A 429 20.37 1.37 -34.64
C THR A 429 18.93 1.69 -34.27
N ALA A 430 18.70 2.50 -33.25
CA ALA A 430 17.35 2.90 -32.82
C ALA A 430 16.53 3.65 -33.91
N ARG A 431 17.19 4.09 -35.00
CA ARG A 431 16.57 4.82 -36.14
C ARG A 431 16.27 3.91 -37.33
N ASP A 432 16.63 2.63 -37.26
CA ASP A 432 16.33 1.68 -38.32
C ASP A 432 14.86 1.25 -38.26
N TRP A 433 14.36 0.71 -39.36
CA TRP A 433 13.05 0.07 -39.37
C TRP A 433 13.07 -1.18 -38.50
N ASP A 434 12.10 -1.31 -37.58
CA ASP A 434 11.95 -2.43 -36.67
C ASP A 434 13.25 -2.79 -35.95
N PRO A 435 13.79 -1.87 -35.10
CA PRO A 435 15.14 -2.00 -34.57
C PRO A 435 15.24 -2.92 -33.35
N TYR A 436 14.11 -3.24 -32.69
CA TYR A 436 14.13 -3.94 -31.40
C TYR A 436 13.45 -5.29 -31.44
N ASP A 437 13.98 -6.23 -30.68
CA ASP A 437 13.26 -7.38 -30.16
C ASP A 437 12.64 -7.02 -28.81
N SER A 438 11.45 -7.53 -28.53
CA SER A 438 10.71 -7.28 -27.30
C SER A 438 10.34 -8.62 -26.63
N PRO A 439 11.30 -9.36 -26.10
CA PRO A 439 11.09 -10.73 -25.62
C PRO A 439 10.18 -10.81 -24.40
N GLY A 440 10.01 -9.71 -23.67
CA GLY A 440 9.14 -9.62 -22.49
C GLY A 440 7.67 -9.33 -22.81
N ARG A 441 7.28 -9.07 -24.08
CA ARG A 441 5.87 -8.91 -24.51
C ARG A 441 5.18 -10.27 -24.57
N ARG A 442 4.97 -10.87 -23.41
CA ARG A 442 4.38 -12.20 -23.24
C ARG A 442 3.67 -12.31 -21.91
N LYS A 443 2.84 -13.32 -21.77
CA LYS A 443 2.30 -13.74 -20.50
C LYS A 443 3.44 -14.25 -19.61
N LEU A 444 3.52 -13.74 -18.39
CA LEU A 444 4.43 -14.21 -17.34
C LEU A 444 3.68 -15.22 -16.47
N LEU A 445 4.31 -16.36 -16.21
CA LEU A 445 3.77 -17.40 -15.30
C LEU A 445 4.47 -17.27 -13.95
N TRP A 446 3.66 -17.03 -12.91
CA TRP A 446 4.16 -16.77 -11.56
C TRP A 446 4.01 -17.99 -10.65
N ASP A 447 5.11 -18.43 -10.09
CA ASP A 447 5.17 -19.34 -8.96
C ASP A 447 5.20 -18.51 -7.67
N GLY A 448 4.03 -18.27 -7.10
CA GLY A 448 3.87 -17.44 -5.90
C GLY A 448 4.51 -18.05 -4.66
N GLU A 449 4.65 -19.37 -4.57
CA GLU A 449 5.31 -20.02 -3.45
C GLU A 449 6.82 -19.71 -3.43
N ASN A 450 7.47 -19.81 -4.60
CA ASN A 450 8.90 -19.60 -4.76
C ASN A 450 9.27 -18.16 -5.18
N MET A 451 8.30 -17.26 -5.33
CA MET A 451 8.49 -15.88 -5.83
C MET A 451 9.29 -15.84 -7.14
N LYS A 452 8.87 -16.62 -8.13
CA LYS A 452 9.63 -16.79 -9.37
C LYS A 452 8.74 -16.76 -10.61
N ILE A 453 9.17 -16.02 -11.63
CA ILE A 453 8.66 -16.16 -13.00
C ILE A 453 9.32 -17.40 -13.62
N THR A 454 8.47 -18.34 -14.07
CA THR A 454 8.95 -19.68 -14.50
C THR A 454 9.24 -19.77 -16.00
N ASN A 455 8.71 -18.86 -16.81
CA ASN A 455 8.80 -18.90 -18.27
C ASN A 455 9.58 -17.74 -18.91
N TYR A 456 10.17 -16.84 -18.11
CA TYR A 456 10.98 -15.73 -18.59
C TYR A 456 11.97 -15.26 -17.51
N ASP A 457 13.17 -15.79 -17.53
CA ASP A 457 14.17 -15.60 -16.45
C ASP A 457 14.55 -14.14 -16.24
N LYS A 458 14.60 -13.31 -17.29
CA LYS A 458 14.92 -11.88 -17.20
C LYS A 458 13.98 -11.14 -16.25
N ALA A 459 12.70 -11.52 -16.21
CA ALA A 459 11.73 -10.86 -15.32
C ALA A 459 12.01 -11.08 -13.83
N ASN A 460 12.80 -12.11 -13.49
CA ASN A 460 13.16 -12.35 -12.09
C ASN A 460 14.13 -11.29 -11.52
N GLU A 461 14.82 -10.51 -12.38
CA GLU A 461 15.66 -9.41 -11.93
C GLU A 461 14.85 -8.30 -11.25
N TRP A 462 13.56 -8.18 -11.59
CA TRP A 462 12.65 -7.15 -11.02
C TRP A 462 11.84 -7.62 -9.82
N VAL A 463 11.92 -8.91 -9.45
CA VAL A 463 11.28 -9.46 -8.23
C VAL A 463 11.92 -8.87 -6.97
N THR A 464 13.21 -8.55 -7.05
CA THR A 464 13.99 -7.85 -6.04
C THR A 464 14.73 -6.68 -6.68
N ARG A 465 15.73 -6.12 -6.02
CA ARG A 465 16.61 -5.09 -6.54
C ARG A 465 18.00 -5.20 -5.93
N ASP A 466 18.96 -4.59 -6.58
CA ASP A 466 20.26 -4.33 -5.98
C ASP A 466 20.14 -3.17 -4.99
N TYR A 467 20.71 -3.36 -3.80
CA TYR A 467 20.75 -2.33 -2.77
C TYR A 467 22.10 -1.63 -2.81
N ARG A 468 22.09 -0.32 -2.70
CA ARG A 468 23.31 0.46 -2.53
C ARG A 468 24.04 0.01 -1.25
N GLU A 469 25.39 0.00 -1.29
CA GLU A 469 26.23 -0.39 -0.15
C GLU A 469 25.82 0.35 1.15
N GLY A 470 25.63 -0.41 2.23
CA GLY A 470 25.15 0.08 3.52
C GLY A 470 23.65 0.33 3.64
N TRP A 471 22.87 -0.08 2.60
CA TRP A 471 21.41 0.05 2.57
C TRP A 471 20.69 -1.29 2.38
N GLU A 472 21.43 -2.39 2.47
CA GLU A 472 20.87 -3.74 2.38
C GLU A 472 19.82 -3.99 3.48
N LEU A 473 18.89 -4.87 3.23
CA LEU A 473 17.88 -5.26 4.21
C LEU A 473 18.51 -6.08 5.32
N LYS A 474 18.74 -5.48 6.47
CA LYS A 474 19.32 -6.11 7.67
C LYS A 474 18.25 -6.69 8.59
#